data_819ff0279b8eb389971656c6cce17013
#
_entry.id   819ff0279b8eb389971656c6cce17013
#
_cell.length_a   1.000
_cell.length_b   1.000
_cell.length_c   1.000
_cell.angle_alpha   90.00
_cell.angle_beta   90.00
_cell.angle_gamma   90.00
#
_symmetry.space_group_name_H-M   'P 1'
#
loop_
_entity.id
_entity.type
_entity.pdbx_description
1 polymer ?
#
loop_
_entity_poly.entity_id
_entity_poly.type
_entity_poly.pdbx_seq_one_letter_code
_entity_poly.pdbx_strand_id
1 'polypeptide(L)'
;MDLASFIRPIPDFPKPGILFRDITPLLADAAAFATAIARLAAPWRGANLDAIAAVEARGFLFAGPLAIELGVGVIPVRKPGKLPADTIAYEYDLEYGRDRLEMHRGVLRPAARVLVVDDVLATGGTAAACMRLVEAGGGTVAGAAFLVEIEPLGGRGQLTPHRVECVLTY
;
A
#
# COMPACT_ATOMS: atom_id res chain seq x y z
N MET A 1 -9.06 -11.27 17.88
CA MET A 1 -9.48 -11.88 16.61
C MET A 1 -8.26 -12.33 15.85
N ASP A 2 -8.24 -13.55 15.37
CA ASP A 2 -7.20 -14.08 14.48
C ASP A 2 -7.54 -13.72 13.02
N LEU A 3 -6.84 -12.73 12.46
CA LEU A 3 -7.08 -12.29 11.08
C LEU A 3 -6.55 -13.28 10.04
N ALA A 4 -5.60 -14.15 10.38
CA ALA A 4 -5.06 -15.14 9.45
C ALA A 4 -6.13 -16.14 9.00
N SER A 5 -7.11 -16.44 9.86
CA SER A 5 -8.24 -17.32 9.52
C SER A 5 -9.17 -16.75 8.43
N PHE A 6 -9.08 -15.45 8.15
CA PHE A 6 -9.84 -14.76 7.10
C PHE A 6 -9.04 -14.59 5.80
N ILE A 7 -7.80 -15.12 5.73
CA ILE A 7 -7.00 -15.10 4.52
C ILE A 7 -7.07 -16.48 3.86
N ARG A 8 -7.68 -16.54 2.70
CA ARG A 8 -7.87 -17.81 1.98
C ARG A 8 -6.66 -18.15 1.13
N PRO A 9 -5.98 -19.29 1.36
CA PRO A 9 -4.90 -19.73 0.48
C PRO A 9 -5.48 -20.31 -0.82
N ILE A 10 -5.01 -19.83 -1.97
CA ILE A 10 -5.39 -20.34 -3.29
C ILE A 10 -4.12 -20.84 -3.97
N PRO A 11 -3.95 -22.17 -4.07
CA PRO A 11 -2.78 -22.73 -4.76
C PRO A 11 -2.84 -22.49 -6.26
N ASP A 12 -1.66 -22.40 -6.87
CA ASP A 12 -1.47 -22.31 -8.32
C ASP A 12 -2.16 -21.13 -9.00
N PHE A 13 -2.27 -19.99 -8.31
CA PHE A 13 -2.82 -18.76 -8.88
C PHE A 13 -1.85 -17.58 -8.75
N PRO A 14 -1.66 -16.75 -9.81
CA PRO A 14 -2.18 -16.87 -11.19
C PRO A 14 -1.42 -17.88 -12.04
N LYS A 15 -0.39 -18.51 -11.50
CA LYS A 15 0.47 -19.49 -12.20
C LYS A 15 0.76 -20.67 -11.26
N PRO A 16 1.04 -21.88 -11.82
CA PRO A 16 1.50 -23.01 -11.03
C PRO A 16 2.67 -22.67 -10.11
N GLY A 17 2.63 -23.17 -8.88
CA GLY A 17 3.65 -22.95 -7.85
C GLY A 17 3.48 -21.66 -7.02
N ILE A 18 2.53 -20.78 -7.35
CA ILE A 18 2.22 -19.60 -6.57
C ILE A 18 1.07 -19.88 -5.61
N LEU A 19 1.29 -19.62 -4.32
CA LEU A 19 0.23 -19.66 -3.31
C LEU A 19 -0.31 -18.25 -3.07
N PHE A 20 -1.42 -17.93 -3.72
CA PHE A 20 -2.07 -16.63 -3.59
C PHE A 20 -2.77 -16.49 -2.25
N ARG A 21 -2.68 -15.31 -1.64
CA ARG A 21 -3.32 -14.95 -0.36
C ARG A 21 -4.54 -14.08 -0.65
N ASP A 22 -5.70 -14.72 -0.76
CA ASP A 22 -6.95 -14.03 -1.03
C ASP A 22 -7.50 -13.37 0.24
N ILE A 23 -7.60 -12.06 0.21
CA ILE A 23 -8.08 -11.21 1.30
C ILE A 23 -9.59 -10.98 1.24
N THR A 24 -10.29 -11.49 0.23
CA THR A 24 -11.73 -11.20 0.05
C THR A 24 -12.60 -11.68 1.22
N PRO A 25 -12.33 -12.82 1.90
CA PRO A 25 -13.10 -13.17 3.09
C PRO A 25 -12.93 -12.16 4.24
N LEU A 26 -11.73 -11.60 4.41
CA LEU A 26 -11.47 -10.54 5.40
C LEU A 26 -12.26 -9.27 5.05
N LEU A 27 -12.28 -8.88 3.79
CA LEU A 27 -13.02 -7.70 3.34
C LEU A 27 -14.54 -7.86 3.49
N ALA A 28 -15.05 -9.08 3.35
CA ALA A 28 -16.47 -9.40 3.46
C ALA A 28 -16.98 -9.47 4.90
N ASP A 29 -16.10 -9.65 5.89
CA ASP A 29 -16.46 -9.67 7.31
C ASP A 29 -16.20 -8.31 7.96
N ALA A 30 -17.26 -7.66 8.42
CA ALA A 30 -17.17 -6.30 8.96
C ALA A 30 -16.27 -6.21 10.21
N ALA A 31 -16.27 -7.23 11.08
CA ALA A 31 -15.47 -7.23 12.30
C ALA A 31 -13.99 -7.51 12.01
N ALA A 32 -13.70 -8.42 11.08
CA ALA A 32 -12.35 -8.70 10.63
C ALA A 32 -11.75 -7.49 9.90
N PHE A 33 -12.51 -6.86 9.01
CA PHE A 33 -12.05 -5.66 8.31
C PHE A 33 -11.78 -4.51 9.27
N ALA A 34 -12.71 -4.20 10.19
CA ALA A 34 -12.49 -3.17 11.21
C ALA A 34 -11.26 -3.46 12.10
N THR A 35 -11.04 -4.73 12.46
CA THR A 35 -9.87 -5.15 13.22
C THR A 35 -8.58 -4.95 12.43
N ALA A 36 -8.60 -5.24 11.13
CA ALA A 36 -7.46 -5.03 10.24
C ALA A 36 -7.09 -3.53 10.14
N ILE A 37 -8.10 -2.66 9.96
CA ILE A 37 -7.88 -1.20 9.94
C ILE A 37 -7.30 -0.71 11.27
N ALA A 38 -7.85 -1.15 12.41
CA ALA A 38 -7.34 -0.76 13.72
C ALA A 38 -5.87 -1.18 13.94
N ARG A 39 -5.48 -2.39 13.47
CA ARG A 39 -4.10 -2.89 13.54
C ARG A 39 -3.17 -2.13 12.60
N LEU A 40 -3.62 -1.82 11.37
CA LEU A 40 -2.87 -0.97 10.43
C LEU A 40 -2.65 0.43 11.00
N ALA A 41 -3.63 1.01 11.67
CA ALA A 41 -3.55 2.36 12.23
C ALA A 41 -2.63 2.44 13.46
N ALA A 42 -2.63 1.41 14.32
CA ALA A 42 -1.99 1.45 15.64
C ALA A 42 -0.54 1.93 15.61
N PRO A 43 0.36 1.47 14.72
CA PRO A 43 1.76 1.91 14.67
C PRO A 43 1.95 3.37 14.23
N TRP A 44 0.92 3.97 13.63
CA TRP A 44 0.97 5.30 12.99
C TRP A 44 0.21 6.38 13.75
N ARG A 45 -0.50 6.03 14.83
CA ARG A 45 -1.12 7.03 15.71
C ARG A 45 -0.05 7.94 16.31
N GLY A 46 -0.26 9.26 16.17
CA GLY A 46 0.71 10.25 16.62
C GLY A 46 1.95 10.42 15.74
N ALA A 47 2.01 9.78 14.57
CA ALA A 47 3.15 9.90 13.64
C ALA A 47 3.18 11.23 12.86
N ASN A 48 2.25 12.15 13.13
CA ASN A 48 2.13 13.44 12.44
C ASN A 48 2.09 13.27 10.91
N LEU A 49 1.20 12.40 10.45
CA LEU A 49 0.96 12.19 9.03
C LEU A 49 0.11 13.33 8.46
N ASP A 50 0.33 13.64 7.18
CA ASP A 50 -0.45 14.62 6.42
C ASP A 50 -1.39 13.95 5.41
N ALA A 51 -0.98 12.79 4.88
CA ALA A 51 -1.77 12.04 3.92
C ALA A 51 -1.36 10.56 3.87
N ILE A 52 -2.22 9.76 3.25
CA ILE A 52 -1.96 8.39 2.83
C ILE A 52 -1.88 8.36 1.31
N ALA A 53 -0.81 7.81 0.74
CA ALA A 53 -0.73 7.45 -0.68
C ALA A 53 -1.03 5.97 -0.84
N ALA A 54 -1.96 5.62 -1.71
CA ALA A 54 -2.35 4.24 -1.94
C ALA A 54 -2.42 3.90 -3.43
N VAL A 55 -1.97 2.69 -3.76
CA VAL A 55 -1.94 2.21 -5.15
C VAL A 55 -3.24 1.48 -5.48
N GLU A 56 -3.76 1.73 -6.70
CA GLU A 56 -4.92 0.99 -7.20
C GLU A 56 -4.63 -0.50 -7.34
N ALA A 57 -5.57 -1.37 -7.12
CA ALA A 57 -6.94 -1.08 -6.72
C ALA A 57 -7.20 -1.45 -5.24
N ARG A 58 -6.61 -2.55 -4.75
CA ARG A 58 -6.89 -3.08 -3.41
C ARG A 58 -6.36 -2.20 -2.28
N GLY A 59 -5.25 -1.48 -2.49
CA GLY A 59 -4.75 -0.49 -1.54
C GLY A 59 -5.78 0.58 -1.16
N PHE A 60 -6.65 0.97 -2.10
CA PHE A 60 -7.71 1.95 -1.85
C PHE A 60 -8.73 1.49 -0.81
N LEU A 61 -9.00 0.18 -0.74
CA LEU A 61 -9.94 -0.38 0.23
C LEU A 61 -9.49 -0.18 1.68
N PHE A 62 -8.18 -0.18 1.90
CA PHE A 62 -7.58 0.06 3.22
C PHE A 62 -7.31 1.55 3.46
N ALA A 63 -6.90 2.29 2.43
CA ALA A 63 -6.53 3.69 2.55
C ALA A 63 -7.69 4.57 3.02
N GLY A 64 -8.90 4.37 2.51
CA GLY A 64 -10.08 5.16 2.89
C GLY A 64 -10.38 5.09 4.39
N PRO A 65 -10.69 3.92 4.94
CA PRO A 65 -10.99 3.79 6.36
C PRO A 65 -9.78 4.12 7.26
N LEU A 66 -8.55 3.80 6.82
CA LEU A 66 -7.34 4.13 7.58
C LEU A 66 -7.12 5.66 7.64
N ALA A 67 -7.43 6.38 6.58
CA ALA A 67 -7.33 7.84 6.57
C ALA A 67 -8.33 8.48 7.54
N ILE A 68 -9.55 7.96 7.62
CA ILE A 68 -10.55 8.39 8.60
C ILE A 68 -10.05 8.14 10.03
N GLU A 69 -9.52 6.93 10.29
CA GLU A 69 -9.00 6.53 11.60
C GLU A 69 -7.79 7.40 12.06
N LEU A 70 -6.94 7.82 11.10
CA LEU A 70 -5.75 8.64 11.37
C LEU A 70 -5.99 10.15 11.23
N GLY A 71 -7.18 10.57 10.75
CA GLY A 71 -7.53 11.98 10.56
C GLY A 71 -6.78 12.68 9.43
N VAL A 72 -6.47 11.97 8.34
CA VAL A 72 -5.69 12.48 7.19
C VAL A 72 -6.41 12.26 5.85
N GLY A 73 -5.92 12.88 4.77
CA GLY A 73 -6.44 12.67 3.42
C GLY A 73 -5.85 11.46 2.70
N VAL A 74 -6.46 11.07 1.56
CA VAL A 74 -5.97 10.01 0.67
C VAL A 74 -5.54 10.59 -0.66
N ILE A 75 -4.39 10.14 -1.14
CA ILE A 75 -3.81 10.47 -2.44
C ILE A 75 -3.84 9.20 -3.30
N PRO A 76 -4.68 9.14 -4.33
CA PRO A 76 -4.71 8.01 -5.24
C PRO A 76 -3.45 7.96 -6.11
N VAL A 77 -2.77 6.83 -6.13
CA VAL A 77 -1.69 6.50 -7.06
C VAL A 77 -2.21 5.44 -8.02
N ARG A 78 -2.14 5.71 -9.32
CA ARG A 78 -2.84 4.89 -10.31
C ARG A 78 -1.97 4.53 -11.51
N LYS A 79 -2.40 3.55 -12.26
CA LYS A 79 -1.85 3.20 -13.57
C LYS A 79 -2.07 4.34 -14.58
N PRO A 80 -1.26 4.42 -15.66
CA PRO A 80 -1.32 5.50 -16.63
C PRO A 80 -2.72 5.77 -17.19
N GLY A 81 -3.06 7.04 -17.35
CA GLY A 81 -4.31 7.47 -17.96
C GLY A 81 -5.57 7.26 -17.11
N LYS A 82 -5.43 6.95 -15.83
CA LYS A 82 -6.57 6.77 -14.90
C LYS A 82 -6.87 8.02 -14.08
N LEU A 83 -5.96 8.98 -14.04
CA LEU A 83 -6.14 10.24 -13.34
C LEU A 83 -6.47 11.35 -14.35
N PRO A 84 -7.52 12.17 -14.12
CA PRO A 84 -7.74 13.41 -14.89
C PRO A 84 -6.72 14.47 -14.48
N ALA A 85 -6.50 15.48 -15.31
CA ALA A 85 -5.56 16.58 -15.09
C ALA A 85 -4.07 16.17 -15.08
N ASP A 86 -3.19 17.13 -14.74
CA ASP A 86 -1.74 16.92 -14.80
C ASP A 86 -1.25 15.94 -13.75
N THR A 87 -0.40 15.01 -14.18
CA THR A 87 0.21 14.00 -13.32
C THR A 87 1.72 14.10 -13.31
N ILE A 88 2.33 13.56 -12.28
CA ILE A 88 3.71 13.12 -12.26
C ILE A 88 3.71 11.59 -12.33
N ALA A 89 4.74 11.03 -12.96
CA ALA A 89 4.81 9.60 -13.19
C ALA A 89 6.17 9.04 -12.79
N TYR A 90 6.17 7.77 -12.41
CA TYR A 90 7.37 7.00 -12.14
C TYR A 90 7.30 5.64 -12.83
N GLU A 91 8.31 5.32 -13.64
CA GLU A 91 8.46 4.02 -14.29
C GLU A 91 9.36 3.13 -13.44
N TYR A 92 9.03 1.86 -13.33
CA TYR A 92 9.81 0.86 -12.60
C TYR A 92 9.82 -0.48 -13.31
N ASP A 93 10.90 -1.21 -13.13
CA ASP A 93 11.09 -2.50 -13.75
C ASP A 93 10.35 -3.59 -12.97
N LEU A 94 9.71 -4.51 -13.68
CA LEU A 94 9.16 -5.77 -13.20
C LEU A 94 10.06 -6.92 -13.67
N GLU A 95 9.87 -8.13 -13.12
CA GLU A 95 10.57 -9.31 -13.63
C GLU A 95 10.36 -9.52 -15.14
N TYR A 96 9.20 -9.10 -15.66
CA TYR A 96 8.84 -9.17 -17.07
C TYR A 96 8.25 -7.85 -17.53
N GLY A 97 9.11 -6.89 -17.95
CA GLY A 97 8.69 -5.62 -18.51
C GLY A 97 8.81 -4.44 -17.55
N ARG A 98 8.17 -3.34 -17.92
CA ARG A 98 8.10 -2.11 -17.14
C ARG A 98 6.67 -1.80 -16.77
N ASP A 99 6.50 -1.20 -15.63
CA ASP A 99 5.22 -0.66 -15.19
C ASP A 99 5.39 0.82 -14.81
N ARG A 100 4.29 1.53 -14.74
CA ARG A 100 4.27 2.96 -14.47
C ARG A 100 3.12 3.30 -13.52
N LEU A 101 3.41 4.18 -12.59
CA LEU A 101 2.42 4.76 -11.69
C LEU A 101 2.36 6.27 -11.87
N GLU A 102 1.20 6.84 -11.60
CA GLU A 102 0.93 8.27 -11.70
C GLU A 102 0.26 8.79 -10.44
N MET A 103 0.58 10.03 -10.09
CA MET A 103 -0.04 10.80 -9.03
C MET A 103 -0.32 12.22 -9.55
N HIS A 104 -1.40 12.87 -9.13
CA HIS A 104 -1.67 14.25 -9.52
C HIS A 104 -0.53 15.18 -9.10
N ARG A 105 -0.13 16.07 -10.02
CA ARG A 105 0.83 17.13 -9.74
C ARG A 105 0.25 18.12 -8.74
N GLY A 106 1.07 18.53 -7.76
CA GLY A 106 0.69 19.56 -6.78
C GLY A 106 -0.34 19.11 -5.73
N VAL A 107 -0.64 17.81 -5.64
CA VAL A 107 -1.57 17.28 -4.62
C VAL A 107 -0.96 17.28 -3.21
N LEU A 108 0.38 17.23 -3.12
CA LEU A 108 1.12 17.30 -1.87
C LEU A 108 1.58 18.73 -1.57
N ARG A 109 1.39 19.18 -0.34
CA ARG A 109 2.12 20.35 0.14
C ARG A 109 3.60 20.03 0.33
N PRO A 110 4.51 21.01 0.23
CA PRO A 110 5.93 20.77 0.44
C PRO A 110 6.22 20.08 1.78
N ALA A 111 7.08 19.07 1.75
CA ALA A 111 7.48 18.26 2.91
C ALA A 111 6.33 17.52 3.63
N ALA A 112 5.16 17.37 3.00
CA ALA A 112 4.04 16.59 3.56
C ALA A 112 4.50 15.18 3.93
N ARG A 113 4.19 14.75 5.15
CA ARG A 113 4.54 13.41 5.64
C ARG A 113 3.50 12.40 5.19
N VAL A 114 3.89 11.50 4.32
CA VAL A 114 2.99 10.57 3.64
C VAL A 114 3.26 9.12 4.05
N LEU A 115 2.20 8.41 4.41
CA LEU A 115 2.21 6.96 4.62
C LEU A 115 1.81 6.27 3.31
N VAL A 116 2.64 5.35 2.82
CA VAL A 116 2.28 4.48 1.67
C VAL A 116 1.50 3.28 2.16
N VAL A 117 0.38 2.96 1.52
CA VAL A 117 -0.51 1.86 1.94
C VAL A 117 -0.86 0.98 0.74
N ASP A 118 -0.75 -0.34 0.93
CA ASP A 118 -1.27 -1.33 0.00
C ASP A 118 -1.76 -2.57 0.78
N ASP A 119 -2.42 -3.49 0.10
CA ASP A 119 -2.89 -4.73 0.73
C ASP A 119 -1.77 -5.75 0.95
N VAL A 120 -0.87 -5.92 -0.01
CA VAL A 120 0.19 -6.95 0.02
C VAL A 120 1.56 -6.36 -0.30
N LEU A 121 2.52 -6.62 0.55
CA LEU A 121 3.94 -6.47 0.28
C LEU A 121 4.49 -7.80 -0.26
N ALA A 122 4.70 -7.86 -1.58
CA ALA A 122 5.34 -8.98 -2.26
C ALA A 122 6.82 -8.67 -2.51
N THR A 123 7.21 -8.36 -3.75
CA THR A 123 8.58 -7.97 -4.10
C THR A 123 8.95 -6.53 -3.71
N GLY A 124 7.97 -5.69 -3.42
CA GLY A 124 8.17 -4.30 -3.00
C GLY A 124 8.27 -3.27 -4.12
N GLY A 125 8.36 -3.68 -5.38
CA GLY A 125 8.54 -2.76 -6.51
C GLY A 125 7.45 -1.70 -6.64
N THR A 126 6.19 -2.08 -6.52
CA THR A 126 5.04 -1.16 -6.58
C THR A 126 5.07 -0.14 -5.44
N ALA A 127 5.34 -0.60 -4.21
CA ALA A 127 5.43 0.27 -3.05
C ALA A 127 6.62 1.23 -3.15
N ALA A 128 7.79 0.75 -3.60
CA ALA A 128 8.95 1.59 -3.86
C ALA A 128 8.66 2.66 -4.92
N ALA A 129 7.99 2.30 -6.01
CA ALA A 129 7.56 3.26 -7.04
C ALA A 129 6.61 4.32 -6.48
N CYS A 130 5.66 3.93 -5.63
CA CYS A 130 4.77 4.86 -4.93
C CYS A 130 5.55 5.83 -4.03
N MET A 131 6.54 5.34 -3.26
CA MET A 131 7.42 6.17 -2.45
C MET A 131 8.18 7.20 -3.29
N ARG A 132 8.72 6.80 -4.45
CA ARG A 132 9.40 7.70 -5.38
C ARG A 132 8.47 8.78 -5.93
N LEU A 133 7.20 8.45 -6.21
CA LEU A 133 6.22 9.45 -6.61
C LEU A 133 5.94 10.46 -5.50
N VAL A 134 5.82 10.02 -4.25
CA VAL A 134 5.65 10.91 -3.09
C VAL A 134 6.83 11.89 -3.00
N GLU A 135 8.06 11.40 -3.08
CA GLU A 135 9.28 12.20 -3.05
C GLU A 135 9.34 13.19 -4.23
N ALA A 136 9.07 12.72 -5.45
CA ALA A 136 9.01 13.54 -6.66
C ALA A 136 7.91 14.62 -6.60
N GLY A 137 6.84 14.36 -5.86
CA GLY A 137 5.76 15.32 -5.58
C GLY A 137 6.09 16.32 -4.48
N GLY A 138 7.29 16.26 -3.89
CA GLY A 138 7.74 17.17 -2.83
C GLY A 138 7.33 16.74 -1.42
N GLY A 139 6.80 15.53 -1.25
CA GLY A 139 6.49 14.93 0.05
C GLY A 139 7.68 14.23 0.68
N THR A 140 7.48 13.77 1.90
CA THR A 140 8.40 12.93 2.67
C THR A 140 7.72 11.62 3.02
N VAL A 141 8.34 10.50 2.71
CA VAL A 141 7.80 9.18 3.06
C VAL A 141 7.97 8.94 4.56
N ALA A 142 6.86 8.82 5.29
CA ALA A 142 6.85 8.49 6.72
C ALA A 142 7.10 6.99 6.95
N GLY A 143 6.71 6.15 5.99
CA GLY A 143 6.84 4.72 5.99
C GLY A 143 5.80 4.05 5.11
N ALA A 144 5.64 2.74 5.28
CA ALA A 144 4.63 1.95 4.58
C ALA A 144 3.87 1.00 5.50
N ALA A 145 2.61 0.74 5.18
CA ALA A 145 1.74 -0.17 5.90
C ALA A 145 1.04 -1.14 4.94
N PHE A 146 1.06 -2.42 5.28
CA PHE A 146 0.45 -3.49 4.49
C PHE A 146 -0.38 -4.41 5.38
N LEU A 147 -1.47 -4.96 4.83
CA LEU A 147 -2.20 -6.01 5.52
C LEU A 147 -1.37 -7.29 5.59
N VAL A 148 -0.76 -7.68 4.47
CA VAL A 148 -0.02 -8.94 4.32
C VAL A 148 1.39 -8.68 3.79
N GLU A 149 2.38 -9.36 4.37
CA GLU A 149 3.74 -9.48 3.81
C GLU A 149 4.00 -10.92 3.37
N ILE A 150 4.54 -11.09 2.18
CA ILE A 150 5.07 -12.37 1.68
C ILE A 150 6.59 -12.35 1.88
N GLU A 151 7.03 -12.73 3.08
CA GLU A 151 8.42 -12.57 3.53
C GLU A 151 9.47 -13.18 2.59
N PRO A 152 9.27 -14.41 2.02
CA PRO A 152 10.23 -15.01 1.11
C PRO A 152 10.52 -14.19 -0.16
N LEU A 153 9.65 -13.24 -0.53
CA LEU A 153 9.85 -12.38 -1.70
C LEU A 153 10.73 -11.15 -1.42
N GLY A 154 11.10 -10.92 -0.15
CA GLY A 154 12.11 -9.93 0.23
C GLY A 154 11.71 -8.47 0.01
N GLY A 155 10.41 -8.18 -0.17
CA GLY A 155 9.93 -6.85 -0.52
C GLY A 155 10.32 -5.74 0.45
N ARG A 156 10.44 -6.07 1.73
CA ARG A 156 10.90 -5.12 2.76
C ARG A 156 12.29 -4.55 2.47
N GLY A 157 13.17 -5.34 1.88
CA GLY A 157 14.51 -4.90 1.47
C GLY A 157 14.48 -3.77 0.44
N GLN A 158 13.51 -3.78 -0.47
CA GLN A 158 13.33 -2.73 -1.49
C GLN A 158 12.88 -1.38 -0.89
N LEU A 159 12.31 -1.41 0.32
CA LEU A 159 11.77 -0.22 0.98
C LEU A 159 12.74 0.40 2.00
N THR A 160 13.90 -0.19 2.20
CA THR A 160 14.94 0.35 3.09
C THR A 160 15.39 1.73 2.60
N PRO A 161 15.57 2.74 3.51
CA PRO A 161 15.57 2.67 4.98
C PRO A 161 14.22 2.98 5.63
N HIS A 162 13.12 2.99 4.89
CA HIS A 162 11.81 3.37 5.43
C HIS A 162 11.27 2.34 6.42
N ARG A 163 10.52 2.83 7.39
CA ARG A 163 9.76 2.00 8.33
C ARG A 163 8.64 1.27 7.57
N VAL A 164 8.53 -0.04 7.79
CA VAL A 164 7.50 -0.90 7.18
C VAL A 164 6.79 -1.67 8.27
N GLU A 165 5.46 -1.57 8.29
CA GLU A 165 4.58 -2.29 9.22
C GLU A 165 3.63 -3.19 8.45
N CYS A 166 3.52 -4.45 8.88
CA CYS A 166 2.62 -5.44 8.29
C CYS A 166 1.78 -6.08 9.39
N VAL A 167 0.50 -6.34 9.10
CA VAL A 167 -0.41 -6.94 10.08
C VAL A 167 -0.24 -8.46 10.14
N LEU A 168 -0.01 -9.09 8.99
CA LEU A 168 0.20 -10.53 8.82
C LEU A 168 1.46 -10.78 8.00
N THR A 169 2.22 -11.85 8.32
CA THR A 169 3.42 -12.28 7.58
C THR A 169 3.28 -13.76 7.23
N TYR A 170 3.63 -14.12 5.98
CA TYR A 170 3.61 -15.48 5.45
C TYR A 170 4.93 -15.85 4.80
#